data_afd55a72d8faef7c311755eebdce33f1
#
_entry.id   afd55a72d8faef7c311755eebdce33f1
#
_cell.length_a   1.000
_cell.length_b   1.000
_cell.length_c   1.000
_cell.angle_alpha   90.00
_cell.angle_beta   90.00
_cell.angle_gamma   90.00
#
_symmetry.space_group_name_H-M   'P 1'
#
loop_
_entity.id
_entity.type
_entity.pdbx_description
1 polymer ?
#
loop_
_entity_poly.entity_id
_entity_poly.type
_entity_poly.pdbx_seq_one_letter_code
_entity_poly.pdbx_strand_id
1 'polypeptide(L)'
;MERRALIALALSFAVFLAFIYFGQSMYKPPVSETPTPAPVAKPAPAPAAPAPSAARPAPTPPPPAVAPARTAKDVVVETPRFKAVFTELGGRLKSFELKKYLESLPFKPISNFKLGPVAFELERYQTPQQAGAQPKQLVRNGKHQELPLGVAWEGKGLDVPPTLLCQASQPALNLKPGEKGTLTFTCTSPQGLAFTKTFTFNSDTYSFDLAVKLANHTGQPLEGQVSLELSENYADLDADRYHFLGFNGSVNQKWDDIKSGSVKEPKTFTGKVDWAGLDEGYFLTAIVPAAPKAVVTLQEKLPGPMVASVKIAVEALAPGQETQVSYALYFGPKDLHHLKPLGLDRAVNFGWFDFLGKPLLYVLKFFEGYAFNYGWAIIILTVLIRIVFFYPNHKSYKSMKDMQKLQPKVAKIREKYKDDKETMNKELMALYRTFKVNPMAGCLPMVLQLPVFIALYNVLGYALELRHASFIPTLPFTDLVWLADLSTKDPLLITPIVMGATMFIQQKMTPSAGDPTQAKMMMFLPLVFTFMFLNFASGLVVYWLVNNVLSIVQQHYTNKYLT
;
A
#
# COMPACT_ATOMS: atom_id res chain seq x y z
N MET A 1 40.39 14.55 -6.74
CA MET A 1 39.01 14.58 -6.26
C MET A 1 38.04 13.83 -7.18
N GLU A 2 38.24 13.85 -8.49
CA GLU A 2 37.32 13.24 -9.47
C GLU A 2 37.15 11.74 -9.34
N ARG A 3 38.21 10.97 -9.08
CA ARG A 3 38.08 9.52 -8.92
C ARG A 3 37.24 9.13 -7.70
N ARG A 4 37.32 9.91 -6.61
CA ARG A 4 36.50 9.71 -5.41
C ARG A 4 35.05 10.18 -5.65
N ALA A 5 34.84 11.28 -6.41
CA ALA A 5 33.51 11.74 -6.76
C ALA A 5 32.82 10.82 -7.77
N LEU A 6 33.56 10.28 -8.75
CA LEU A 6 33.08 9.26 -9.68
C LEU A 6 32.78 7.93 -8.97
N ILE A 7 33.65 7.52 -8.06
CA ILE A 7 33.43 6.33 -7.23
C ILE A 7 32.24 6.56 -6.30
N ALA A 8 32.09 7.74 -5.70
CA ALA A 8 30.93 8.07 -4.87
C ALA A 8 29.63 8.12 -5.68
N LEU A 9 29.64 8.68 -6.91
CA LEU A 9 28.49 8.69 -7.80
C LEU A 9 28.15 7.27 -8.31
N ALA A 10 29.18 6.50 -8.71
CA ALA A 10 29.01 5.11 -9.12
C ALA A 10 28.59 4.22 -7.95
N LEU A 11 29.12 4.43 -6.74
CA LEU A 11 28.68 3.76 -5.52
C LEU A 11 27.26 4.17 -5.11
N SER A 12 26.91 5.47 -5.18
CA SER A 12 25.53 5.91 -4.92
C SER A 12 24.55 5.33 -5.93
N PHE A 13 24.95 5.23 -7.21
CA PHE A 13 24.14 4.60 -8.24
C PHE A 13 24.12 3.08 -8.12
N ALA A 14 25.25 2.44 -7.77
CA ALA A 14 25.31 1.01 -7.46
C ALA A 14 24.53 0.67 -6.18
N VAL A 15 24.59 1.50 -5.14
CA VAL A 15 23.77 1.38 -3.92
C VAL A 15 22.30 1.59 -4.26
N PHE A 16 21.95 2.52 -5.13
CA PHE A 16 20.57 2.74 -5.61
C PHE A 16 20.07 1.55 -6.44
N LEU A 17 20.88 1.02 -7.36
CA LEU A 17 20.57 -0.20 -8.11
C LEU A 17 20.58 -1.44 -7.20
N ALA A 18 21.52 -1.53 -6.26
CA ALA A 18 21.53 -2.59 -5.26
C ALA A 18 20.31 -2.50 -4.34
N PHE A 19 19.90 -1.32 -3.92
CA PHE A 19 18.68 -1.12 -3.12
C PHE A 19 17.43 -1.53 -3.89
N ILE A 20 17.34 -1.21 -5.20
CA ILE A 20 16.24 -1.67 -6.07
C ILE A 20 16.34 -3.19 -6.29
N TYR A 21 17.53 -3.72 -6.57
CA TYR A 21 17.74 -5.13 -6.88
C TYR A 21 17.68 -6.02 -5.63
N PHE A 22 18.32 -5.64 -4.52
CA PHE A 22 18.29 -6.38 -3.24
C PHE A 22 16.99 -6.15 -2.48
N GLY A 23 16.35 -4.98 -2.58
CA GLY A 23 14.97 -4.81 -2.13
C GLY A 23 14.02 -5.79 -2.83
N GLN A 24 14.29 -6.11 -4.10
CA GLN A 24 13.57 -7.16 -4.84
C GLN A 24 14.06 -8.59 -4.52
N SER A 25 15.34 -8.78 -4.20
CA SER A 25 15.96 -10.10 -3.97
C SER A 25 15.82 -10.60 -2.52
N MET A 26 15.65 -9.71 -1.55
CA MET A 26 15.36 -10.11 -0.16
C MET A 26 13.96 -10.68 0.02
N TYR A 27 13.10 -10.53 -0.95
CA TYR A 27 11.79 -11.16 -0.97
C TYR A 27 11.76 -12.31 -1.98
N LYS A 28 12.47 -13.40 -1.66
CA LYS A 28 12.10 -14.71 -2.20
C LYS A 28 10.90 -15.20 -1.38
N PRO A 29 9.73 -15.46 -2.01
CA PRO A 29 8.69 -16.20 -1.32
C PRO A 29 9.30 -17.54 -0.87
N PRO A 30 8.98 -18.06 0.32
CA PRO A 30 9.43 -19.37 0.74
C PRO A 30 8.99 -20.38 -0.33
N VAL A 31 9.96 -21.06 -0.91
CA VAL A 31 9.70 -22.21 -1.77
C VAL A 31 8.93 -23.19 -0.89
N SER A 32 7.71 -23.51 -1.29
CA SER A 32 6.92 -24.57 -0.68
C SER A 32 7.72 -25.86 -0.83
N GLU A 33 8.43 -26.25 0.20
CA GLU A 33 9.02 -27.58 0.28
C GLU A 33 7.86 -28.56 0.35
N THR A 34 7.73 -29.36 -0.69
CA THR A 34 6.87 -30.53 -0.70
C THR A 34 7.24 -31.38 0.50
N PRO A 35 6.32 -31.71 1.41
CA PRO A 35 6.67 -32.52 2.58
C PRO A 35 7.17 -33.88 2.13
N THR A 36 8.41 -34.15 2.46
CA THR A 36 9.00 -35.49 2.34
C THR A 36 8.16 -36.46 3.17
N PRO A 37 7.74 -37.62 2.64
CA PRO A 37 6.95 -38.57 3.40
C PRO A 37 7.75 -39.03 4.63
N ALA A 38 7.12 -38.92 5.81
CA ALA A 38 7.67 -39.40 7.06
C ALA A 38 7.89 -40.94 7.00
N PRO A 39 8.95 -41.46 7.63
CA PRO A 39 9.21 -42.88 7.68
C PRO A 39 8.07 -43.61 8.41
N VAL A 40 7.58 -44.67 7.79
CA VAL A 40 6.55 -45.57 8.33
C VAL A 40 7.06 -46.16 9.64
N ALA A 41 6.40 -45.82 10.74
CA ALA A 41 6.67 -46.43 12.04
C ALA A 41 6.23 -47.91 12.05
N LYS A 42 7.10 -48.77 12.57
CA LYS A 42 6.83 -50.21 12.81
C LYS A 42 5.63 -50.38 13.76
N PRO A 43 4.80 -51.43 13.57
CA PRO A 43 3.66 -51.70 14.44
C PRO A 43 4.10 -52.06 15.86
N ALA A 44 3.45 -51.46 16.85
CA ALA A 44 3.58 -51.82 18.26
C ALA A 44 2.84 -53.14 18.57
N PRO A 45 3.28 -53.92 19.58
CA PRO A 45 2.67 -55.22 19.92
C PRO A 45 1.27 -55.06 20.54
N ALA A 46 0.45 -56.08 20.32
CA ALA A 46 -0.93 -56.15 20.75
C ALA A 46 -1.11 -56.12 22.29
N PRO A 47 -2.19 -55.52 22.79
CA PRO A 47 -2.49 -55.48 24.22
C PRO A 47 -3.04 -56.79 24.75
N ALA A 48 -2.67 -57.13 26.00
CA ALA A 48 -3.12 -58.27 26.76
C ALA A 48 -4.62 -58.20 27.13
N ALA A 49 -5.24 -59.34 27.31
CA ALA A 49 -6.65 -59.57 27.60
C ALA A 49 -7.16 -58.97 28.92
N PRO A 50 -8.45 -58.65 29.04
CA PRO A 50 -9.01 -57.92 30.17
C PRO A 50 -9.35 -58.83 31.36
N ALA A 51 -9.16 -58.27 32.59
CA ALA A 51 -9.60 -58.87 33.84
C ALA A 51 -11.10 -58.56 34.13
N PRO A 52 -11.77 -59.31 34.99
CA PRO A 52 -13.22 -59.40 35.01
C PRO A 52 -13.98 -58.25 35.69
N SER A 53 -15.17 -58.05 35.14
CA SER A 53 -16.23 -57.14 35.48
C SER A 53 -16.58 -57.02 36.97
N ALA A 54 -16.62 -55.76 37.48
CA ALA A 54 -17.31 -55.38 38.71
C ALA A 54 -18.64 -54.67 38.41
N ALA A 55 -19.59 -54.86 39.29
CA ALA A 55 -21.01 -54.61 39.20
C ALA A 55 -21.45 -53.21 38.68
N ARG A 56 -22.54 -53.22 37.94
CA ARG A 56 -23.29 -52.13 37.35
C ARG A 56 -23.95 -51.22 38.41
N PRO A 57 -23.70 -49.93 38.46
CA PRO A 57 -24.57 -48.98 39.18
C PRO A 57 -25.85 -48.67 38.40
N ALA A 58 -26.91 -48.30 39.11
CA ALA A 58 -28.25 -48.00 38.61
C ALA A 58 -28.26 -46.83 37.58
N PRO A 59 -29.27 -46.73 36.71
CA PRO A 59 -29.33 -45.75 35.65
C PRO A 59 -29.55 -44.33 36.23
N THR A 60 -28.63 -43.43 35.94
CA THR A 60 -28.79 -41.99 36.10
C THR A 60 -29.88 -41.47 35.13
N PRO A 61 -30.74 -40.53 35.56
CA PRO A 61 -31.75 -39.95 34.65
C PRO A 61 -31.08 -39.27 33.46
N PRO A 62 -31.72 -39.29 32.26
CA PRO A 62 -31.14 -38.72 31.06
C PRO A 62 -30.90 -37.21 31.24
N PRO A 63 -29.78 -36.67 30.74
CA PRO A 63 -29.55 -35.25 30.75
C PRO A 63 -30.65 -34.56 29.96
N PRO A 64 -31.04 -33.33 30.35
CA PRO A 64 -32.06 -32.56 29.65
C PRO A 64 -31.69 -32.43 28.18
N ALA A 65 -32.68 -32.69 27.31
CA ALA A 65 -32.51 -32.62 25.85
C ALA A 65 -31.85 -31.29 25.47
N VAL A 66 -30.66 -31.37 24.89
CA VAL A 66 -29.98 -30.21 24.32
C VAL A 66 -30.90 -29.66 23.23
N ALA A 67 -31.44 -28.46 23.43
CA ALA A 67 -32.22 -27.77 22.40
C ALA A 67 -31.40 -27.74 21.11
N PRO A 68 -32.03 -27.95 19.93
CA PRO A 68 -31.33 -27.97 18.66
C PRO A 68 -30.45 -26.75 18.51
N ALA A 69 -29.17 -26.91 18.28
CA ALA A 69 -28.20 -25.83 18.13
C ALA A 69 -28.70 -24.88 17.06
N ARG A 70 -29.12 -23.68 17.44
CA ARG A 70 -29.58 -22.63 16.53
C ARG A 70 -28.42 -22.32 15.57
N THR A 71 -28.65 -22.46 14.27
CA THR A 71 -27.70 -22.05 13.23
C THR A 71 -27.61 -20.54 13.17
N ALA A 72 -26.38 -20.01 13.19
CA ALA A 72 -26.12 -18.59 13.05
C ALA A 72 -26.62 -18.07 11.69
N LYS A 73 -27.35 -16.98 11.69
CA LYS A 73 -27.88 -16.32 10.49
C LYS A 73 -26.94 -15.19 10.06
N ASP A 74 -26.97 -14.88 8.77
CA ASP A 74 -26.28 -13.72 8.22
C ASP A 74 -27.23 -12.52 8.20
N VAL A 75 -26.69 -11.32 8.50
CA VAL A 75 -27.42 -10.04 8.50
C VAL A 75 -26.75 -9.11 7.50
N VAL A 76 -27.53 -8.58 6.56
CA VAL A 76 -27.03 -7.71 5.50
C VAL A 76 -27.26 -6.24 5.86
N VAL A 77 -26.21 -5.44 5.78
CA VAL A 77 -26.28 -3.97 5.85
C VAL A 77 -25.92 -3.42 4.48
N GLU A 78 -26.82 -2.67 3.89
CA GLU A 78 -26.64 -2.11 2.57
C GLU A 78 -26.77 -0.58 2.58
N THR A 79 -25.76 0.11 2.03
CA THR A 79 -25.69 1.56 1.91
C THR A 79 -25.36 1.94 0.45
N PRO A 80 -25.42 3.21 0.07
CA PRO A 80 -24.95 3.67 -1.25
C PRO A 80 -23.45 3.45 -1.48
N ARG A 81 -22.64 3.30 -0.41
CA ARG A 81 -21.18 3.19 -0.50
C ARG A 81 -20.66 1.77 -0.39
N PHE A 82 -21.30 0.95 0.44
CA PHE A 82 -20.85 -0.41 0.73
C PHE A 82 -22.03 -1.37 0.99
N LYS A 83 -21.72 -2.65 0.89
CA LYS A 83 -22.55 -3.76 1.38
C LYS A 83 -21.75 -4.58 2.37
N ALA A 84 -22.25 -4.72 3.58
CA ALA A 84 -21.61 -5.49 4.64
C ALA A 84 -22.48 -6.67 5.04
N VAL A 85 -21.87 -7.82 5.28
CA VAL A 85 -22.56 -9.01 5.77
C VAL A 85 -22.00 -9.36 7.13
N PHE A 86 -22.85 -9.35 8.14
CA PHE A 86 -22.52 -9.78 9.50
C PHE A 86 -23.06 -11.18 9.75
N THR A 87 -22.45 -11.91 10.69
CA THR A 87 -22.96 -13.19 11.15
C THR A 87 -23.37 -13.10 12.61
N GLU A 88 -24.43 -13.83 13.00
CA GLU A 88 -24.81 -13.99 14.41
C GLU A 88 -23.73 -14.71 15.24
N LEU A 89 -22.74 -15.35 14.62
CA LEU A 89 -21.61 -15.95 15.31
C LEU A 89 -20.61 -14.87 15.76
N GLY A 90 -20.77 -14.38 16.98
CA GLY A 90 -19.99 -13.30 17.57
C GLY A 90 -20.40 -11.90 17.12
N GLY A 91 -21.45 -11.73 16.31
CA GLY A 91 -21.77 -10.46 15.67
C GLY A 91 -20.58 -9.91 14.89
N ARG A 92 -19.89 -10.81 14.13
CA ARG A 92 -18.65 -10.50 13.40
C ARG A 92 -18.95 -10.13 11.95
N LEU A 93 -18.03 -9.42 11.32
CA LEU A 93 -18.14 -9.04 9.92
C LEU A 93 -17.62 -10.17 9.03
N LYS A 94 -18.45 -10.65 8.11
CA LYS A 94 -18.17 -11.79 7.22
C LYS A 94 -17.75 -11.35 5.83
N SER A 95 -18.26 -10.19 5.37
CA SER A 95 -17.94 -9.61 4.06
C SER A 95 -18.13 -8.10 4.11
N PHE A 96 -17.25 -7.35 3.43
CA PHE A 96 -17.40 -5.91 3.27
C PHE A 96 -17.00 -5.50 1.85
N GLU A 97 -17.99 -5.10 1.07
CA GLU A 97 -17.90 -4.81 -0.35
C GLU A 97 -18.05 -3.32 -0.60
N LEU A 98 -17.09 -2.72 -1.31
CA LEU A 98 -17.10 -1.31 -1.68
C LEU A 98 -17.75 -1.12 -3.05
N LYS A 99 -18.93 -0.52 -3.13
CA LYS A 99 -19.70 -0.38 -4.37
C LYS A 99 -19.07 0.53 -5.42
N LYS A 100 -18.24 1.49 -5.01
CA LYS A 100 -17.58 2.45 -5.92
C LYS A 100 -16.23 1.98 -6.48
N TYR A 101 -15.69 0.90 -5.94
CA TYR A 101 -14.35 0.42 -6.29
C TYR A 101 -14.45 -1.00 -6.82
N LEU A 102 -13.71 -1.30 -7.88
CA LEU A 102 -13.61 -2.64 -8.44
C LEU A 102 -12.43 -3.39 -7.84
N GLU A 103 -12.51 -4.71 -7.77
CA GLU A 103 -11.37 -5.55 -7.37
C GLU A 103 -10.24 -5.45 -8.40
N SER A 104 -10.58 -5.57 -9.70
CA SER A 104 -9.69 -5.40 -10.84
C SER A 104 -10.43 -4.80 -12.01
N LEU A 105 -9.69 -4.25 -12.98
CA LEU A 105 -10.30 -3.85 -14.25
C LEU A 105 -10.63 -5.09 -15.10
N PRO A 106 -11.76 -5.07 -15.79
CA PRO A 106 -12.24 -6.22 -16.54
C PRO A 106 -11.56 -6.31 -17.92
N PHE A 107 -10.31 -6.72 -17.95
CA PHE A 107 -9.60 -6.97 -19.18
C PHE A 107 -9.68 -8.43 -19.58
N LYS A 108 -9.88 -8.70 -20.87
CA LYS A 108 -9.87 -10.05 -21.41
C LYS A 108 -8.48 -10.38 -21.98
N PRO A 109 -7.75 -11.33 -21.37
CA PRO A 109 -6.46 -11.72 -21.90
C PRO A 109 -6.61 -12.34 -23.31
N ILE A 110 -5.78 -11.90 -24.25
CA ILE A 110 -5.71 -12.42 -25.60
C ILE A 110 -4.51 -13.35 -25.73
N SER A 111 -3.34 -12.87 -25.30
CA SER A 111 -2.08 -13.59 -25.41
C SER A 111 -1.05 -13.03 -24.43
N ASN A 112 -0.24 -13.92 -23.89
CA ASN A 112 0.96 -13.56 -23.13
C ASN A 112 2.18 -13.95 -23.95
N PHE A 113 2.99 -12.98 -24.31
CA PHE A 113 4.23 -13.18 -25.06
C PHE A 113 5.42 -12.76 -24.21
N LYS A 114 6.45 -13.61 -24.15
CA LYS A 114 7.69 -13.31 -23.43
C LYS A 114 8.85 -13.17 -24.38
N LEU A 115 9.58 -12.05 -24.30
CA LEU A 115 10.82 -11.83 -25.01
C LEU A 115 11.97 -11.68 -23.99
N GLY A 116 12.63 -12.79 -23.68
CA GLY A 116 13.62 -12.83 -22.60
C GLY A 116 12.98 -12.53 -21.23
N PRO A 117 13.50 -11.58 -20.43
CA PRO A 117 12.93 -11.21 -19.15
C PRO A 117 11.68 -10.31 -19.25
N VAL A 118 11.30 -9.89 -20.47
CA VAL A 118 10.20 -8.95 -20.71
C VAL A 118 8.94 -9.72 -21.07
N ALA A 119 7.85 -9.50 -20.33
CA ALA A 119 6.54 -10.06 -20.58
C ALA A 119 5.60 -8.98 -21.15
N PHE A 120 5.00 -9.29 -22.28
CA PHE A 120 3.93 -8.51 -22.90
C PHE A 120 2.61 -9.19 -22.60
N GLU A 121 1.65 -8.42 -22.10
CA GLU A 121 0.31 -8.89 -21.80
C GLU A 121 -0.66 -8.22 -22.77
N LEU A 122 -1.11 -8.97 -23.78
CA LEU A 122 -2.09 -8.47 -24.73
C LEU A 122 -3.48 -8.72 -24.17
N GLU A 123 -4.19 -7.65 -23.89
CA GLU A 123 -5.53 -7.67 -23.32
C GLU A 123 -6.48 -6.83 -24.16
N ARG A 124 -7.73 -7.26 -24.20
CA ARG A 124 -8.83 -6.52 -24.82
C ARG A 124 -9.61 -5.78 -23.77
N TYR A 125 -9.88 -4.50 -24.01
CA TYR A 125 -10.71 -3.69 -23.14
C TYR A 125 -12.16 -4.18 -23.18
N GLN A 126 -12.76 -4.33 -21.99
CA GLN A 126 -14.18 -4.60 -21.82
C GLN A 126 -14.79 -3.57 -20.88
N THR A 127 -16.04 -3.21 -21.07
CA THR A 127 -16.72 -2.38 -20.09
C THR A 127 -17.00 -3.19 -18.81
N PRO A 128 -17.05 -2.56 -17.62
CA PRO A 128 -17.36 -3.25 -16.36
C PRO A 128 -18.64 -4.08 -16.40
N GLN A 129 -19.65 -3.61 -17.12
CA GLN A 129 -20.93 -4.32 -17.29
C GLN A 129 -20.79 -5.59 -18.15
N GLN A 130 -19.98 -5.53 -19.22
CA GLN A 130 -19.76 -6.68 -20.12
C GLN A 130 -18.98 -7.81 -19.48
N ALA A 131 -18.10 -7.48 -18.54
CA ALA A 131 -17.19 -8.43 -17.93
C ALA A 131 -17.65 -8.93 -16.55
N GLY A 132 -18.77 -8.46 -16.01
CA GLY A 132 -19.22 -8.81 -14.68
C GLY A 132 -18.20 -8.44 -13.59
N ALA A 133 -17.60 -7.25 -13.71
CA ALA A 133 -16.56 -6.78 -12.80
C ALA A 133 -17.05 -6.82 -11.35
N GLN A 134 -16.22 -7.41 -10.48
CA GLN A 134 -16.58 -7.57 -9.07
C GLN A 134 -16.18 -6.33 -8.27
N PRO A 135 -17.06 -5.87 -7.36
CA PRO A 135 -16.71 -4.83 -6.41
C PRO A 135 -15.56 -5.23 -5.50
N LYS A 136 -14.81 -4.23 -5.03
CA LYS A 136 -13.68 -4.45 -4.11
C LYS A 136 -14.16 -5.02 -2.77
N GLN A 137 -13.62 -6.17 -2.40
CA GLN A 137 -13.82 -6.81 -1.11
C GLN A 137 -12.71 -6.43 -0.14
N LEU A 138 -13.07 -5.84 1.03
CA LEU A 138 -12.15 -5.57 2.13
C LEU A 138 -12.13 -6.71 3.16
N VAL A 139 -13.20 -7.47 3.27
CA VAL A 139 -13.28 -8.65 4.16
C VAL A 139 -13.71 -9.81 3.30
N ARG A 140 -12.85 -10.83 3.23
CA ARG A 140 -13.07 -12.04 2.42
C ARG A 140 -13.35 -13.23 3.32
N ASN A 141 -14.25 -14.10 2.91
CA ASN A 141 -14.56 -15.31 3.63
C ASN A 141 -13.71 -16.48 3.08
N GLY A 142 -12.50 -16.65 3.61
CA GLY A 142 -11.55 -17.69 3.20
C GLY A 142 -11.47 -18.86 4.20
N LYS A 143 -10.88 -19.98 3.77
CA LYS A 143 -10.77 -21.22 4.60
C LYS A 143 -9.97 -21.07 5.90
N HIS A 144 -9.13 -20.04 6.02
CA HIS A 144 -8.26 -19.78 7.17
C HIS A 144 -8.48 -18.39 7.78
N GLN A 145 -9.61 -17.73 7.49
CA GLN A 145 -9.85 -16.36 7.88
C GLN A 145 -10.53 -16.29 9.23
N GLU A 146 -9.88 -15.62 10.18
CA GLU A 146 -10.54 -15.13 11.38
C GLU A 146 -11.38 -13.92 10.98
N LEU A 147 -12.69 -13.95 11.26
CA LEU A 147 -13.58 -12.85 10.90
C LEU A 147 -13.31 -11.62 11.79
N PRO A 148 -13.16 -10.43 11.24
CA PRO A 148 -12.94 -9.22 12.02
C PRO A 148 -14.16 -8.79 12.81
N LEU A 149 -13.95 -7.83 13.72
CA LEU A 149 -14.93 -7.26 14.65
C LEU A 149 -15.45 -8.29 15.67
N GLY A 150 -14.67 -9.35 15.93
CA GLY A 150 -14.88 -10.20 17.10
C GLY A 150 -14.66 -9.41 18.40
N VAL A 151 -15.57 -9.56 19.37
CA VAL A 151 -15.41 -9.02 20.73
C VAL A 151 -15.19 -10.17 21.69
N ALA A 152 -14.03 -10.15 22.37
CA ALA A 152 -13.68 -11.09 23.39
C ALA A 152 -13.60 -10.40 24.76
N TRP A 153 -13.78 -11.17 25.83
CA TRP A 153 -13.44 -10.77 27.19
C TRP A 153 -12.27 -11.62 27.68
N GLU A 154 -11.24 -10.95 28.15
CA GLU A 154 -10.08 -11.58 28.77
C GLU A 154 -10.01 -11.10 30.22
N GLY A 155 -10.27 -11.95 31.20
CA GLY A 155 -10.33 -11.55 32.59
C GLY A 155 -9.92 -12.62 33.58
N LYS A 156 -9.74 -12.26 34.83
CA LYS A 156 -9.41 -13.19 35.91
C LYS A 156 -10.58 -14.15 36.15
N GLY A 157 -10.38 -15.44 35.82
CA GLY A 157 -11.38 -16.49 36.07
C GLY A 157 -12.51 -16.59 35.05
N LEU A 158 -12.55 -15.72 34.03
CA LEU A 158 -13.54 -15.79 32.99
C LEU A 158 -12.94 -15.28 31.66
N ASP A 159 -12.82 -16.16 30.68
CA ASP A 159 -12.49 -15.79 29.30
C ASP A 159 -13.70 -16.10 28.42
N VAL A 160 -14.08 -15.12 27.59
CA VAL A 160 -15.19 -15.28 26.65
C VAL A 160 -14.67 -15.07 25.23
N PRO A 161 -14.72 -16.12 24.38
CA PRO A 161 -14.21 -16.03 23.02
C PRO A 161 -15.11 -15.16 22.12
N PRO A 162 -14.57 -14.63 21.00
CA PRO A 162 -15.32 -13.76 20.09
C PRO A 162 -16.33 -14.53 19.22
N THR A 163 -16.59 -15.78 19.53
CA THR A 163 -17.42 -16.72 18.73
C THR A 163 -18.75 -17.10 19.39
N LEU A 164 -19.20 -16.32 20.37
CA LEU A 164 -20.51 -16.53 20.98
C LEU A 164 -21.64 -16.40 19.95
N LEU A 165 -22.67 -17.24 20.08
CA LEU A 165 -23.88 -17.07 19.29
C LEU A 165 -24.67 -15.88 19.81
N CYS A 166 -24.92 -14.89 18.96
CA CYS A 166 -25.66 -13.68 19.26
C CYS A 166 -27.03 -13.70 18.59
N GLN A 167 -27.90 -12.80 19.04
CA GLN A 167 -29.17 -12.50 18.39
C GLN A 167 -29.10 -11.11 17.77
N ALA A 168 -29.36 -11.02 16.47
CA ALA A 168 -29.46 -9.76 15.76
C ALA A 168 -30.83 -9.09 16.00
N SER A 169 -30.86 -7.76 16.06
CA SER A 169 -32.10 -6.97 16.21
C SER A 169 -32.99 -7.02 14.98
N GLN A 170 -32.41 -7.25 13.80
CA GLN A 170 -33.10 -7.28 12.52
C GLN A 170 -32.30 -8.12 11.50
N PRO A 171 -32.95 -8.73 10.48
CA PRO A 171 -32.29 -9.57 9.50
C PRO A 171 -31.57 -8.79 8.39
N ALA A 172 -31.91 -7.54 8.18
CA ALA A 172 -31.28 -6.66 7.20
C ALA A 172 -31.50 -5.18 7.57
N LEU A 173 -30.54 -4.34 7.14
CA LEU A 173 -30.60 -2.88 7.28
C LEU A 173 -30.25 -2.23 5.94
N ASN A 174 -31.21 -1.54 5.31
CA ASN A 174 -31.00 -0.84 4.06
C ASN A 174 -31.13 0.67 4.30
N LEU A 175 -30.06 1.42 3.98
CA LEU A 175 -29.99 2.86 4.20
C LEU A 175 -29.94 3.61 2.85
N LYS A 176 -30.79 4.60 2.70
CA LYS A 176 -30.77 5.54 1.59
C LYS A 176 -29.70 6.64 1.82
N PRO A 177 -29.31 7.40 0.79
CA PRO A 177 -28.40 8.55 0.96
C PRO A 177 -28.89 9.51 2.07
N GLY A 178 -27.98 9.92 2.98
CA GLY A 178 -28.27 10.79 4.11
C GLY A 178 -28.88 10.11 5.34
N GLU A 179 -29.22 8.82 5.28
CA GLU A 179 -29.84 8.10 6.40
C GLU A 179 -28.79 7.52 7.38
N LYS A 180 -29.20 7.43 8.63
CA LYS A 180 -28.48 6.71 9.69
C LYS A 180 -29.31 5.52 10.15
N GLY A 181 -28.65 4.45 10.55
CA GLY A 181 -29.33 3.26 11.06
C GLY A 181 -28.46 2.48 12.05
N THR A 182 -29.11 1.66 12.87
CA THR A 182 -28.43 0.87 13.89
C THR A 182 -28.72 -0.62 13.69
N LEU A 183 -27.69 -1.43 13.97
CA LEU A 183 -27.80 -2.89 14.02
C LEU A 183 -27.20 -3.36 15.35
N THR A 184 -28.00 -4.09 16.14
CA THR A 184 -27.59 -4.56 17.46
C THR A 184 -27.49 -6.09 17.49
N PHE A 185 -26.43 -6.60 18.09
CA PHE A 185 -26.24 -8.01 18.42
C PHE A 185 -26.17 -8.18 19.92
N THR A 186 -27.01 -9.03 20.48
CA THR A 186 -26.99 -9.39 21.91
C THR A 186 -26.50 -10.81 22.07
N CYS A 187 -25.44 -10.99 22.86
CA CYS A 187 -24.81 -12.27 23.15
C CYS A 187 -24.70 -12.44 24.66
N THR A 188 -24.88 -13.65 25.17
CA THR A 188 -24.69 -13.96 26.61
C THR A 188 -23.79 -15.18 26.71
N SER A 189 -22.73 -15.06 27.52
CA SER A 189 -21.88 -16.20 27.82
C SER A 189 -22.58 -17.20 28.72
N PRO A 190 -22.22 -18.48 28.69
CA PRO A 190 -22.77 -19.48 29.60
C PRO A 190 -22.60 -19.13 31.09
N GLN A 191 -21.59 -18.31 31.42
CA GLN A 191 -21.27 -17.90 32.79
C GLN A 191 -22.04 -16.64 33.22
N GLY A 192 -22.80 -15.99 32.33
CA GLY A 192 -23.65 -14.85 32.68
C GLY A 192 -23.03 -13.47 32.34
N LEU A 193 -21.93 -13.37 31.58
CA LEU A 193 -21.49 -12.09 31.03
C LEU A 193 -22.23 -11.83 29.70
N ALA A 194 -23.01 -10.76 29.65
CA ALA A 194 -23.74 -10.35 28.46
C ALA A 194 -23.02 -9.23 27.72
N PHE A 195 -23.03 -9.32 26.40
CA PHE A 195 -22.50 -8.32 25.47
C PHE A 195 -23.62 -7.80 24.57
N THR A 196 -23.74 -6.50 24.47
CA THR A 196 -24.60 -5.85 23.47
C THR A 196 -23.72 -5.01 22.55
N LYS A 197 -23.57 -5.44 21.30
CA LYS A 197 -22.80 -4.76 20.25
C LYS A 197 -23.77 -3.94 19.41
N THR A 198 -23.70 -2.63 19.48
CA THR A 198 -24.53 -1.72 18.67
C THR A 198 -23.67 -1.02 17.63
N PHE A 199 -23.90 -1.36 16.38
CA PHE A 199 -23.28 -0.69 15.22
C PHE A 199 -24.19 0.45 14.78
N THR A 200 -23.64 1.65 14.58
CA THR A 200 -24.34 2.81 14.06
C THR A 200 -23.73 3.21 12.73
N PHE A 201 -24.47 3.06 11.65
CA PHE A 201 -24.05 3.35 10.28
C PHE A 201 -24.55 4.72 9.83
N ASN A 202 -23.70 5.39 9.04
CA ASN A 202 -24.06 6.58 8.27
C ASN A 202 -23.85 6.24 6.78
N SER A 203 -24.91 6.38 5.98
CA SER A 203 -24.91 6.01 4.56
C SER A 203 -23.90 6.78 3.70
N ASP A 204 -23.46 7.98 4.15
CA ASP A 204 -22.59 8.87 3.39
C ASP A 204 -21.10 8.70 3.72
N THR A 205 -20.74 7.81 4.65
CA THR A 205 -19.36 7.58 5.09
C THR A 205 -18.95 6.13 4.93
N TYR A 206 -17.65 5.88 4.98
CA TYR A 206 -17.06 4.55 5.13
C TYR A 206 -16.74 4.21 6.59
N SER A 207 -17.04 5.13 7.50
CA SER A 207 -16.93 4.96 8.95
C SER A 207 -18.28 4.64 9.56
N PHE A 208 -18.25 3.86 10.62
CA PHE A 208 -19.40 3.56 11.45
C PHE A 208 -18.96 3.34 12.90
N ASP A 209 -19.85 3.60 13.86
CA ASP A 209 -19.51 3.48 15.27
C ASP A 209 -19.91 2.11 15.81
N LEU A 210 -19.15 1.61 16.78
CA LEU A 210 -19.44 0.42 17.55
C LEU A 210 -19.42 0.75 19.03
N ALA A 211 -20.57 0.60 19.69
CA ALA A 211 -20.69 0.58 21.14
C ALA A 211 -20.82 -0.87 21.62
N VAL A 212 -19.95 -1.28 22.56
CA VAL A 212 -20.00 -2.59 23.22
C VAL A 212 -20.37 -2.36 24.66
N LYS A 213 -21.61 -2.71 25.01
CA LYS A 213 -22.11 -2.69 26.37
C LYS A 213 -21.93 -4.07 27.00
N LEU A 214 -21.36 -4.12 28.19
CA LEU A 214 -21.19 -5.32 28.97
C LEU A 214 -22.10 -5.25 30.18
N ALA A 215 -22.78 -6.35 30.51
CA ALA A 215 -23.57 -6.49 31.70
C ALA A 215 -23.13 -7.74 32.48
N ASN A 216 -22.76 -7.56 33.75
CA ASN A 216 -22.31 -8.65 34.61
C ASN A 216 -23.51 -9.29 35.32
N HIS A 217 -24.00 -10.41 34.78
CA HIS A 217 -25.01 -11.25 35.44
C HIS A 217 -24.39 -12.45 36.16
N THR A 218 -23.04 -12.46 36.32
CA THR A 218 -22.37 -13.46 37.15
C THR A 218 -22.54 -13.12 38.62
N GLY A 219 -22.36 -14.09 39.52
CA GLY A 219 -22.41 -13.83 40.97
C GLY A 219 -21.17 -13.19 41.56
N GLN A 220 -20.16 -12.81 40.71
CA GLN A 220 -18.86 -12.32 41.17
C GLN A 220 -18.46 -11.03 40.41
N PRO A 221 -17.66 -10.13 41.04
CA PRO A 221 -17.10 -8.99 40.34
C PRO A 221 -16.10 -9.47 39.26
N LEU A 222 -16.14 -8.84 38.07
CA LEU A 222 -15.28 -9.16 36.93
C LEU A 222 -14.25 -8.06 36.76
N GLU A 223 -12.97 -8.42 36.69
CA GLU A 223 -11.84 -7.59 36.27
C GLU A 223 -11.26 -8.16 34.99
N GLY A 224 -11.05 -7.31 33.97
CA GLY A 224 -10.50 -7.79 32.70
C GLY A 224 -10.41 -6.71 31.65
N GLN A 225 -10.38 -7.14 30.41
CA GLN A 225 -10.32 -6.25 29.26
C GLN A 225 -11.23 -6.73 28.14
N VAL A 226 -11.81 -5.78 27.43
CA VAL A 226 -12.55 -6.02 26.18
C VAL A 226 -11.56 -5.94 25.03
N SER A 227 -11.49 -6.98 24.23
CA SER A 227 -10.67 -7.07 23.02
C SER A 227 -11.57 -6.96 21.79
N LEU A 228 -11.27 -6.03 20.89
CA LEU A 228 -11.88 -5.93 19.56
C LEU A 228 -10.83 -6.21 18.49
N GLU A 229 -11.14 -7.10 17.54
CA GLU A 229 -10.16 -7.64 16.60
C GLU A 229 -10.41 -7.20 15.16
N LEU A 230 -9.33 -6.83 14.46
CA LEU A 230 -9.22 -6.80 13.01
C LEU A 230 -8.41 -8.00 12.54
N SER A 231 -8.77 -8.53 11.39
CA SER A 231 -8.08 -9.68 10.80
C SER A 231 -8.02 -9.53 9.29
N GLU A 232 -6.84 -9.79 8.70
CA GLU A 232 -6.63 -9.78 7.26
C GLU A 232 -5.63 -10.86 6.84
N ASN A 233 -5.98 -11.61 5.79
CA ASN A 233 -5.11 -12.62 5.21
C ASN A 233 -4.39 -12.08 3.98
N TYR A 234 -3.19 -11.56 4.17
CA TYR A 234 -2.37 -10.97 3.09
C TYR A 234 -1.84 -12.00 2.09
N ALA A 235 -1.85 -13.30 2.41
CA ALA A 235 -1.42 -14.35 1.47
C ALA A 235 -2.41 -14.52 0.30
N ASP A 236 -3.66 -14.14 0.48
CA ASP A 236 -4.71 -14.21 -0.54
C ASP A 236 -4.76 -12.95 -1.41
N LEU A 237 -3.94 -11.94 -1.11
CA LEU A 237 -3.83 -10.73 -1.90
C LEU A 237 -2.75 -10.90 -2.97
N ASP A 238 -3.08 -10.56 -4.21
CA ASP A 238 -2.07 -10.38 -5.25
C ASP A 238 -1.10 -9.29 -4.76
N ALA A 239 0.07 -9.73 -4.29
CA ALA A 239 1.09 -8.86 -3.75
C ALA A 239 1.62 -7.97 -4.88
N ASP A 240 0.99 -6.84 -5.11
CA ASP A 240 1.57 -5.77 -5.88
C ASP A 240 2.84 -5.33 -5.14
N ARG A 241 3.98 -5.45 -5.82
CA ARG A 241 5.33 -5.23 -5.24
C ARG A 241 5.51 -3.84 -4.64
N TYR A 242 4.64 -2.92 -4.95
CA TYR A 242 4.77 -1.51 -4.64
C TYR A 242 3.96 -1.10 -3.41
N HIS A 243 2.91 -1.83 -3.02
CA HIS A 243 2.04 -1.42 -1.92
C HIS A 243 2.50 -2.00 -0.58
N PHE A 244 2.34 -1.17 0.46
CA PHE A 244 2.48 -1.63 1.84
C PHE A 244 1.27 -2.49 2.20
N LEU A 245 1.53 -3.70 2.66
CA LEU A 245 0.55 -4.65 3.18
C LEU A 245 0.94 -4.99 4.60
N GLY A 246 0.08 -4.74 5.57
CA GLY A 246 0.39 -5.03 6.96
C GLY A 246 -0.32 -4.13 7.97
N PHE A 247 0.20 -4.14 9.20
CA PHE A 247 -0.28 -3.31 10.29
C PHE A 247 0.19 -1.86 10.11
N ASN A 248 -0.73 -0.94 10.33
CA ASN A 248 -0.50 0.49 10.34
C ASN A 248 -1.25 1.11 11.52
N GLY A 249 -0.58 1.92 12.34
CA GLY A 249 -1.22 2.45 13.54
C GLY A 249 -0.49 3.63 14.17
N SER A 250 -1.16 4.31 15.10
CA SER A 250 -0.61 5.41 15.89
C SER A 250 -0.87 5.18 17.38
N VAL A 251 0.21 5.06 18.14
CA VAL A 251 0.15 4.91 19.59
C VAL A 251 1.04 5.97 20.23
N ASN A 252 0.51 6.73 21.18
CA ASN A 252 1.20 7.88 21.82
C ASN A 252 1.68 8.91 20.77
N GLN A 253 0.88 9.15 19.73
CA GLN A 253 1.21 10.03 18.57
C GLN A 253 2.41 9.54 17.74
N LYS A 254 2.97 8.37 18.06
CA LYS A 254 4.00 7.74 17.26
C LYS A 254 3.34 6.83 16.24
N TRP A 255 3.71 7.03 14.98
CA TRP A 255 3.26 6.18 13.88
C TRP A 255 4.17 4.96 13.76
N ASP A 256 3.58 3.78 13.65
CA ASP A 256 4.27 2.51 13.45
C ASP A 256 3.63 1.76 12.27
N ASP A 257 4.48 1.24 11.38
CA ASP A 257 4.11 0.38 10.26
C ASP A 257 4.86 -0.95 10.35
N ILE A 258 4.16 -2.06 10.20
CA ILE A 258 4.72 -3.41 10.30
C ILE A 258 4.22 -4.24 9.13
N LYS A 259 5.14 -4.58 8.22
CA LYS A 259 4.82 -5.35 7.02
C LYS A 259 4.38 -6.78 7.37
N SER A 260 3.40 -7.30 6.64
CA SER A 260 3.00 -8.71 6.68
C SER A 260 4.17 -9.63 6.36
N GLY A 261 4.23 -10.78 7.02
CA GLY A 261 5.35 -11.73 6.96
C GLY A 261 6.52 -11.38 7.89
N SER A 262 6.46 -10.25 8.63
CA SER A 262 7.55 -9.82 9.52
C SER A 262 7.28 -10.06 11.01
N VAL A 263 6.07 -10.43 11.39
CA VAL A 263 5.66 -10.63 12.79
C VAL A 263 5.87 -12.09 13.19
N LYS A 264 7.04 -12.40 13.73
CA LYS A 264 7.37 -13.76 14.20
C LYS A 264 6.84 -14.05 15.60
N GLU A 265 6.76 -13.03 16.43
CA GLU A 265 6.27 -13.08 17.82
C GLU A 265 5.24 -11.97 18.03
N PRO A 266 4.25 -12.15 18.93
CA PRO A 266 3.26 -11.12 19.23
C PRO A 266 3.93 -9.81 19.65
N LYS A 267 3.51 -8.70 19.03
CA LYS A 267 3.97 -7.35 19.41
C LYS A 267 2.86 -6.63 20.17
N THR A 268 3.23 -5.96 21.25
CA THR A 268 2.28 -5.23 22.10
C THR A 268 2.67 -3.75 22.18
N PHE A 269 1.70 -2.88 21.93
CA PHE A 269 1.83 -1.43 22.04
C PHE A 269 0.88 -0.95 23.14
N THR A 270 1.40 -0.19 24.09
CA THR A 270 0.62 0.29 25.25
C THR A 270 0.61 1.81 25.31
N GLY A 271 -0.52 2.40 25.70
CA GLY A 271 -0.65 3.82 25.90
C GLY A 271 -1.92 4.43 25.33
N LYS A 272 -1.85 5.68 24.91
CA LYS A 272 -2.92 6.31 24.15
C LYS A 272 -2.89 5.78 22.71
N VAL A 273 -3.81 4.90 22.40
CA VAL A 273 -3.99 4.40 21.04
C VAL A 273 -4.83 5.41 20.27
N ASP A 274 -4.20 6.12 19.33
CA ASP A 274 -4.94 7.04 18.46
C ASP A 274 -5.77 6.23 17.46
N TRP A 275 -5.16 5.18 16.86
CA TRP A 275 -5.84 4.19 16.03
C TRP A 275 -4.93 2.98 15.76
N ALA A 276 -5.54 1.86 15.37
CA ALA A 276 -4.87 0.65 14.91
C ALA A 276 -5.60 0.10 13.69
N GLY A 277 -4.87 -0.28 12.63
CA GLY A 277 -5.47 -0.71 11.37
C GLY A 277 -4.63 -1.74 10.62
N LEU A 278 -5.26 -2.36 9.62
CA LEU A 278 -4.66 -3.25 8.64
C LEU A 278 -4.78 -2.61 7.26
N ASP A 279 -3.65 -2.44 6.61
CA ASP A 279 -3.47 -1.69 5.36
C ASP A 279 -3.32 -2.64 4.18
N GLU A 280 -4.19 -2.49 3.17
CA GLU A 280 -4.16 -3.23 1.89
C GLU A 280 -3.62 -2.36 0.73
N GLY A 281 -2.74 -1.41 0.99
CA GLY A 281 -2.20 -0.51 -0.02
C GLY A 281 -3.09 0.69 -0.30
N TYR A 282 -4.15 0.52 -1.06
CA TYR A 282 -5.12 1.56 -1.40
C TYR A 282 -6.27 1.68 -0.40
N PHE A 283 -6.47 0.67 0.45
CA PHE A 283 -7.58 0.57 1.38
C PHE A 283 -7.09 0.34 2.79
N LEU A 284 -7.90 0.72 3.75
CA LEU A 284 -7.60 0.61 5.17
C LEU A 284 -8.81 0.08 5.93
N THR A 285 -8.57 -0.87 6.82
CA THR A 285 -9.50 -1.23 7.89
C THR A 285 -8.91 -0.76 9.21
N ALA A 286 -9.63 0.03 10.01
CA ALA A 286 -9.08 0.61 11.24
C ALA A 286 -10.09 0.69 12.37
N ILE A 287 -9.56 0.60 13.60
CA ILE A 287 -10.24 0.83 14.87
C ILE A 287 -9.67 2.09 15.53
N VAL A 288 -10.53 3.02 15.89
CA VAL A 288 -10.22 4.21 16.68
C VAL A 288 -10.92 4.05 18.02
N PRO A 289 -10.21 3.68 19.11
CA PRO A 289 -10.82 3.53 20.42
C PRO A 289 -11.16 4.90 21.04
N ALA A 290 -12.31 5.03 21.67
CA ALA A 290 -12.70 6.24 22.40
C ALA A 290 -12.06 6.31 23.80
N ALA A 291 -11.36 5.25 24.23
CA ALA A 291 -10.75 5.17 25.54
C ALA A 291 -9.43 5.95 25.61
N PRO A 292 -9.11 6.60 26.77
CA PRO A 292 -7.87 7.35 26.92
C PRO A 292 -6.62 6.47 26.95
N LYS A 293 -6.77 5.18 27.30
CA LYS A 293 -5.71 4.17 27.29
C LYS A 293 -6.23 2.87 26.70
N ALA A 294 -5.44 2.27 25.84
CA ALA A 294 -5.70 0.96 25.27
C ALA A 294 -4.39 0.20 25.02
N VAL A 295 -4.50 -1.07 24.74
CA VAL A 295 -3.37 -1.94 24.37
C VAL A 295 -3.66 -2.50 22.99
N VAL A 296 -2.71 -2.37 22.06
CA VAL A 296 -2.78 -3.05 20.77
C VAL A 296 -1.87 -4.26 20.80
N THR A 297 -2.41 -5.43 20.50
CA THR A 297 -1.62 -6.65 20.33
C THR A 297 -1.70 -7.07 18.87
N LEU A 298 -0.54 -7.22 18.22
CA LEU A 298 -0.41 -7.66 16.85
C LEU A 298 0.15 -9.08 16.82
N GLN A 299 -0.54 -9.97 16.12
CA GLN A 299 -0.13 -11.36 15.90
C GLN A 299 -0.27 -11.72 14.43
N GLU A 300 0.57 -12.61 13.94
CA GLU A 300 0.48 -13.15 12.58
C GLU A 300 0.71 -14.66 12.62
N LYS A 301 -0.27 -15.42 12.14
CA LYS A 301 -0.22 -16.90 12.10
C LYS A 301 0.18 -17.32 10.69
N LEU A 302 1.46 -17.54 10.45
CA LEU A 302 1.96 -17.96 9.13
C LEU A 302 1.85 -19.47 8.90
N PRO A 303 1.27 -19.96 7.77
CA PRO A 303 0.48 -19.19 6.79
C PRO A 303 -0.94 -18.92 7.33
N GLY A 304 -1.33 -17.65 7.41
CA GLY A 304 -2.66 -17.26 7.88
C GLY A 304 -2.76 -15.75 8.16
N PRO A 305 -3.84 -15.32 8.82
CA PRO A 305 -4.11 -13.91 8.96
C PRO A 305 -3.17 -13.20 9.94
N MET A 306 -2.94 -11.92 9.64
CA MET A 306 -2.48 -10.94 10.61
C MET A 306 -3.70 -10.46 11.42
N VAL A 307 -3.60 -10.48 12.74
CA VAL A 307 -4.66 -10.06 13.66
C VAL A 307 -4.14 -8.90 14.50
N ALA A 308 -4.88 -7.81 14.50
CA ALA A 308 -4.65 -6.66 15.36
C ALA A 308 -5.80 -6.55 16.38
N SER A 309 -5.50 -6.74 17.66
CA SER A 309 -6.48 -6.69 18.74
C SER A 309 -6.32 -5.41 19.54
N VAL A 310 -7.37 -4.60 19.63
CA VAL A 310 -7.42 -3.39 20.46
C VAL A 310 -8.13 -3.73 21.77
N LYS A 311 -7.39 -3.68 22.87
CA LYS A 311 -7.83 -4.08 24.22
C LYS A 311 -8.05 -2.87 25.11
N ILE A 312 -9.22 -2.74 25.69
CA ILE A 312 -9.59 -1.69 26.64
C ILE A 312 -9.84 -2.34 28.00
N ALA A 313 -9.09 -1.91 29.03
CA ALA A 313 -9.28 -2.36 30.39
C ALA A 313 -10.64 -1.90 30.93
N VAL A 314 -11.33 -2.80 31.61
CA VAL A 314 -12.56 -2.54 32.33
C VAL A 314 -12.25 -2.70 33.83
N GLU A 315 -12.46 -1.63 34.56
CA GLU A 315 -12.37 -1.67 36.02
C GLU A 315 -13.37 -2.68 36.59
N ALA A 316 -13.21 -3.04 37.87
CA ALA A 316 -14.03 -4.06 38.53
C ALA A 316 -15.53 -3.83 38.28
N LEU A 317 -16.14 -4.72 37.48
CA LEU A 317 -17.56 -4.70 37.14
C LEU A 317 -18.32 -5.56 38.17
N ALA A 318 -18.96 -4.94 39.13
CA ALA A 318 -19.69 -5.67 40.17
C ALA A 318 -20.90 -6.43 39.60
N PRO A 319 -21.42 -7.48 40.30
CA PRO A 319 -22.63 -8.16 39.89
C PRO A 319 -23.80 -7.20 39.68
N GLY A 320 -24.51 -7.32 38.56
CA GLY A 320 -25.62 -6.43 38.18
C GLY A 320 -25.20 -5.08 37.59
N GLN A 321 -23.91 -4.75 37.56
CA GLN A 321 -23.43 -3.52 36.94
C GLN A 321 -23.24 -3.69 35.43
N GLU A 322 -23.27 -2.54 34.73
CA GLU A 322 -23.04 -2.43 33.28
C GLU A 322 -21.94 -1.41 33.01
N THR A 323 -21.20 -1.65 31.95
CA THR A 323 -20.21 -0.70 31.41
C THR A 323 -20.27 -0.68 29.90
N GLN A 324 -19.71 0.38 29.27
CA GLN A 324 -19.69 0.50 27.82
C GLN A 324 -18.32 0.97 27.34
N VAL A 325 -17.83 0.34 26.31
CA VAL A 325 -16.67 0.79 25.53
C VAL A 325 -17.11 1.13 24.12
N SER A 326 -16.49 2.15 23.52
CA SER A 326 -16.90 2.64 22.21
C SER A 326 -15.70 2.77 21.28
N TYR A 327 -15.94 2.52 19.99
CA TYR A 327 -14.96 2.57 18.93
C TYR A 327 -15.57 3.26 17.71
N ALA A 328 -14.79 4.06 17.00
CA ALA A 328 -15.09 4.39 15.61
C ALA A 328 -14.34 3.42 14.70
N LEU A 329 -15.02 2.89 13.71
CA LEU A 329 -14.50 1.91 12.77
C LEU A 329 -14.43 2.53 11.37
N TYR A 330 -13.37 2.23 10.66
CA TYR A 330 -13.20 2.65 9.28
C TYR A 330 -12.91 1.45 8.38
N PHE A 331 -13.69 1.27 7.33
CA PHE A 331 -13.51 0.23 6.32
C PHE A 331 -13.67 0.89 4.95
N GLY A 332 -12.58 1.29 4.33
CA GLY A 332 -12.70 2.08 3.11
C GLY A 332 -11.39 2.48 2.44
N PRO A 333 -11.53 3.35 1.43
CA PRO A 333 -10.41 3.83 0.62
C PRO A 333 -9.50 4.78 1.40
N LYS A 334 -8.19 4.79 1.10
CA LYS A 334 -7.23 5.73 1.70
C LYS A 334 -7.33 7.13 1.07
N ASP A 335 -8.53 7.70 1.09
CA ASP A 335 -8.79 9.09 0.67
C ASP A 335 -8.74 10.03 1.87
N LEU A 336 -7.91 11.07 1.79
CA LEU A 336 -7.71 12.06 2.84
C LEU A 336 -9.01 12.75 3.28
N HIS A 337 -9.99 12.91 2.38
CA HIS A 337 -11.30 13.49 2.72
C HIS A 337 -12.06 12.63 3.74
N HIS A 338 -11.99 11.30 3.62
CA HIS A 338 -12.65 10.37 4.52
C HIS A 338 -11.82 10.05 5.78
N LEU A 339 -10.50 10.12 5.69
CA LEU A 339 -9.59 9.76 6.80
C LEU A 339 -9.40 10.88 7.83
N LYS A 340 -9.31 12.14 7.38
CA LYS A 340 -9.07 13.31 8.26
C LYS A 340 -10.05 13.46 9.43
N PRO A 341 -11.37 13.29 9.25
CA PRO A 341 -12.33 13.44 10.35
C PRO A 341 -12.09 12.45 11.52
N LEU A 342 -11.42 11.32 11.23
CA LEU A 342 -11.10 10.27 12.20
C LEU A 342 -9.66 10.32 12.71
N GLY A 343 -8.84 11.29 12.27
CA GLY A 343 -7.42 11.37 12.60
C GLY A 343 -6.56 10.27 11.95
N LEU A 344 -7.04 9.66 10.86
CA LEU A 344 -6.38 8.58 10.12
C LEU A 344 -5.53 9.08 8.95
N ASP A 345 -5.34 10.39 8.79
CA ASP A 345 -4.65 11.01 7.64
C ASP A 345 -3.18 10.59 7.51
N ARG A 346 -2.57 10.12 8.62
CA ARG A 346 -1.21 9.55 8.61
C ARG A 346 -1.13 8.20 7.89
N ALA A 347 -2.24 7.49 7.69
CA ALA A 347 -2.27 6.27 6.88
C ALA A 347 -1.94 6.52 5.40
N VAL A 348 -2.15 7.76 4.91
CA VAL A 348 -1.66 8.22 3.62
C VAL A 348 -0.28 8.82 3.81
N ASN A 349 0.76 8.06 3.50
CA ASN A 349 2.15 8.45 3.68
C ASN A 349 2.96 8.16 2.41
N PHE A 350 3.54 9.21 1.85
CA PHE A 350 4.40 9.16 0.66
C PHE A 350 5.90 9.13 1.02
N GLY A 351 6.24 8.65 2.23
CA GLY A 351 7.61 8.50 2.70
C GLY A 351 8.29 9.83 3.04
N TRP A 352 9.60 9.90 2.88
CA TRP A 352 10.43 11.05 3.29
C TRP A 352 10.05 12.37 2.63
N PHE A 353 9.45 12.31 1.44
CA PHE A 353 8.99 13.48 0.69
C PHE A 353 7.47 13.69 0.78
N ASP A 354 6.81 13.18 1.84
CA ASP A 354 5.37 13.35 2.06
C ASP A 354 4.94 14.83 2.07
N PHE A 355 5.80 15.71 2.63
CA PHE A 355 5.59 17.15 2.63
C PHE A 355 5.50 17.77 1.22
N LEU A 356 6.09 17.12 0.22
CA LEU A 356 6.02 17.49 -1.19
C LEU A 356 4.96 16.66 -1.92
N GLY A 357 4.83 15.39 -1.58
CA GLY A 357 3.88 14.46 -2.20
C GLY A 357 2.42 14.87 -2.00
N LYS A 358 2.00 15.19 -0.77
CA LYS A 358 0.62 15.63 -0.50
C LYS A 358 0.22 16.91 -1.27
N PRO A 359 1.01 18.00 -1.29
CA PRO A 359 0.75 19.15 -2.16
C PRO A 359 0.62 18.78 -3.65
N LEU A 360 1.52 17.92 -4.17
CA LEU A 360 1.46 17.47 -5.57
C LEU A 360 0.17 16.67 -5.86
N LEU A 361 -0.27 15.82 -4.92
CA LEU A 361 -1.54 15.12 -5.03
C LEU A 361 -2.73 16.09 -5.05
N TYR A 362 -2.74 17.10 -4.18
CA TYR A 362 -3.80 18.12 -4.20
C TYR A 362 -3.86 18.89 -5.52
N VAL A 363 -2.69 19.27 -6.07
CA VAL A 363 -2.60 19.92 -7.38
C VAL A 363 -3.09 18.99 -8.48
N LEU A 364 -2.74 17.70 -8.42
CA LEU A 364 -3.18 16.69 -9.38
C LEU A 364 -4.71 16.52 -9.35
N LYS A 365 -5.31 16.38 -8.15
CA LYS A 365 -6.78 16.30 -7.96
C LYS A 365 -7.49 17.56 -8.44
N PHE A 366 -6.90 18.74 -8.19
CA PHE A 366 -7.47 20.00 -8.66
C PHE A 366 -7.54 20.03 -10.20
N PHE A 367 -6.46 19.66 -10.89
CA PHE A 367 -6.46 19.69 -12.35
C PHE A 367 -7.28 18.56 -12.97
N GLU A 368 -7.43 17.42 -12.32
CA GLU A 368 -8.32 16.37 -12.80
C GLU A 368 -9.76 16.86 -12.91
N GLY A 369 -10.24 17.68 -11.97
CA GLY A 369 -11.57 18.28 -12.01
C GLY A 369 -11.81 19.20 -13.21
N TYR A 370 -10.75 19.68 -13.89
CA TYR A 370 -10.84 20.54 -15.08
C TYR A 370 -10.32 19.87 -16.35
N ALA A 371 -9.52 18.82 -16.22
CA ALA A 371 -8.96 18.04 -17.32
C ALA A 371 -9.92 16.90 -17.72
N PHE A 372 -9.67 16.29 -18.89
CA PHE A 372 -10.47 15.16 -19.34
C PHE A 372 -10.26 13.90 -18.49
N ASN A 373 -9.07 13.73 -17.90
CA ASN A 373 -8.70 12.59 -17.06
C ASN A 373 -7.35 12.83 -16.34
N TYR A 374 -6.95 11.89 -15.46
CA TYR A 374 -5.69 11.96 -14.70
C TYR A 374 -4.43 12.01 -15.58
N GLY A 375 -4.44 11.42 -16.78
CA GLY A 375 -3.30 11.52 -17.71
C GLY A 375 -3.03 12.97 -18.12
N TRP A 376 -4.06 13.72 -18.47
CA TRP A 376 -3.94 15.16 -18.75
C TRP A 376 -3.56 15.95 -17.51
N ALA A 377 -4.07 15.60 -16.34
CA ALA A 377 -3.69 16.24 -15.09
C ALA A 377 -2.18 16.04 -14.80
N ILE A 378 -1.61 14.87 -15.07
CA ILE A 378 -0.17 14.60 -14.97
C ILE A 378 0.62 15.48 -15.94
N ILE A 379 0.15 15.65 -17.18
CA ILE A 379 0.79 16.51 -18.18
C ILE A 379 0.81 17.96 -17.69
N ILE A 380 -0.33 18.48 -17.23
CA ILE A 380 -0.44 19.86 -16.71
C ILE A 380 0.47 20.05 -15.50
N LEU A 381 0.46 19.13 -14.54
CA LEU A 381 1.34 19.14 -13.38
C LEU A 381 2.81 19.17 -13.80
N THR A 382 3.20 18.36 -14.81
CA THR A 382 4.56 18.34 -15.34
C THR A 382 4.97 19.68 -15.93
N VAL A 383 4.07 20.33 -16.69
CA VAL A 383 4.29 21.67 -17.24
C VAL A 383 4.49 22.70 -16.12
N LEU A 384 3.66 22.67 -15.08
CA LEU A 384 3.79 23.57 -13.93
C LEU A 384 5.13 23.38 -13.20
N ILE A 385 5.54 22.14 -12.94
CA ILE A 385 6.85 21.84 -12.36
C ILE A 385 7.96 22.40 -13.25
N ARG A 386 7.83 22.28 -14.56
CA ARG A 386 8.80 22.84 -15.52
C ARG A 386 8.85 24.36 -15.51
N ILE A 387 7.72 25.04 -15.36
CA ILE A 387 7.67 26.50 -15.22
C ILE A 387 8.41 26.94 -13.95
N VAL A 388 8.18 26.27 -12.82
CA VAL A 388 8.87 26.56 -11.54
C VAL A 388 10.38 26.39 -11.68
N PHE A 389 10.83 25.33 -12.34
CA PHE A 389 12.26 25.04 -12.54
C PHE A 389 12.85 25.65 -13.82
N PHE A 390 12.10 26.49 -14.54
CA PHE A 390 12.56 27.06 -15.82
C PHE A 390 13.86 27.83 -15.67
N TYR A 391 13.93 28.76 -14.70
CA TYR A 391 15.11 29.61 -14.52
C TYR A 391 16.38 28.84 -14.11
N PRO A 392 16.39 27.97 -13.09
CA PRO A 392 17.57 27.18 -12.75
C PRO A 392 18.00 26.23 -13.88
N ASN A 393 17.06 25.63 -14.61
CA ASN A 393 17.37 24.77 -15.76
C ASN A 393 17.98 25.59 -16.93
N HIS A 394 17.44 26.76 -17.22
CA HIS A 394 17.98 27.68 -18.23
C HIS A 394 19.43 28.07 -17.91
N LYS A 395 19.73 28.46 -16.66
CA LYS A 395 21.09 28.81 -16.21
C LYS A 395 22.05 27.60 -16.35
N SER A 396 21.57 26.40 -16.08
CA SER A 396 22.31 25.17 -16.24
C SER A 396 22.63 24.88 -17.72
N TYR A 397 21.64 24.95 -18.61
CA TYR A 397 21.85 24.75 -20.06
C TYR A 397 22.82 25.75 -20.66
N LYS A 398 22.73 27.04 -20.25
CA LYS A 398 23.68 28.07 -20.64
C LYS A 398 25.11 27.71 -20.20
N SER A 399 25.30 27.32 -18.94
CA SER A 399 26.62 26.92 -18.43
C SER A 399 27.17 25.69 -19.15
N MET A 400 26.32 24.72 -19.50
CA MET A 400 26.72 23.55 -20.28
C MET A 400 27.20 23.94 -21.70
N LYS A 401 26.50 24.87 -22.36
CA LYS A 401 26.91 25.37 -23.68
C LYS A 401 28.23 26.13 -23.61
N ASP A 402 28.43 26.98 -22.59
CA ASP A 402 29.71 27.68 -22.40
C ASP A 402 30.85 26.69 -22.12
N MET A 403 30.59 25.60 -21.39
CA MET A 403 31.54 24.53 -21.19
C MET A 403 31.88 23.79 -22.51
N GLN A 404 30.89 23.63 -23.39
CA GLN A 404 31.12 23.04 -24.71
C GLN A 404 32.12 23.85 -25.55
N LYS A 405 32.06 25.20 -25.49
CA LYS A 405 33.03 26.07 -26.16
C LYS A 405 34.46 25.90 -25.64
N LEU A 406 34.64 25.42 -24.42
CA LEU A 406 35.95 25.16 -23.81
C LEU A 406 36.52 23.77 -24.13
N GLN A 407 35.75 22.86 -24.73
CA GLN A 407 36.16 21.49 -25.09
C GLN A 407 37.53 21.41 -25.78
N PRO A 408 37.84 22.24 -26.83
CA PRO A 408 39.14 22.16 -27.48
C PRO A 408 40.31 22.53 -26.53
N LYS A 409 40.10 23.44 -25.58
CA LYS A 409 41.10 23.80 -24.55
C LYS A 409 41.25 22.70 -23.52
N VAL A 410 40.14 22.08 -23.11
CA VAL A 410 40.13 20.92 -22.21
C VAL A 410 40.89 19.74 -22.84
N ALA A 411 40.67 19.47 -24.11
CA ALA A 411 41.38 18.40 -24.85
C ALA A 411 42.91 18.62 -24.85
N LYS A 412 43.37 19.87 -25.13
CA LYS A 412 44.79 20.21 -25.08
C LYS A 412 45.42 20.03 -23.69
N ILE A 413 44.74 20.42 -22.64
CA ILE A 413 45.25 20.22 -21.26
C ILE A 413 45.33 18.73 -20.94
N ARG A 414 44.35 17.92 -21.31
CA ARG A 414 44.35 16.47 -21.12
C ARG A 414 45.47 15.76 -21.86
N GLU A 415 45.72 16.19 -23.10
CA GLU A 415 46.83 15.65 -23.87
C GLU A 415 48.17 16.01 -23.29
N LYS A 416 48.36 17.29 -22.89
CA LYS A 416 49.60 17.79 -22.32
C LYS A 416 49.98 17.13 -20.99
N TYR A 417 48.99 16.88 -20.10
CA TYR A 417 49.19 16.35 -18.76
C TYR A 417 48.65 14.91 -18.61
N LYS A 418 48.70 14.11 -19.69
CA LYS A 418 48.15 12.75 -19.73
C LYS A 418 48.62 11.85 -18.59
N ASP A 419 49.90 11.97 -18.24
CA ASP A 419 50.60 11.13 -17.25
C ASP A 419 50.59 11.75 -15.83
N ASP A 420 50.26 13.03 -15.70
CA ASP A 420 50.14 13.75 -14.44
C ASP A 420 48.68 14.21 -14.18
N LYS A 421 47.92 13.33 -13.54
CA LYS A 421 46.51 13.57 -13.24
C LYS A 421 46.29 14.71 -12.25
N GLU A 422 47.24 14.97 -11.36
CA GLU A 422 47.09 16.01 -10.35
C GLU A 422 47.22 17.39 -11.00
N THR A 423 48.28 17.60 -11.78
CA THR A 423 48.47 18.84 -12.54
C THR A 423 47.37 19.05 -13.57
N MET A 424 46.93 18.00 -14.27
CA MET A 424 45.82 18.05 -15.20
C MET A 424 44.54 18.59 -14.53
N ASN A 425 44.20 18.07 -13.34
CA ASN A 425 43.01 18.52 -12.60
C ASN A 425 43.13 19.97 -12.11
N LYS A 426 44.33 20.37 -11.67
CA LYS A 426 44.60 21.77 -11.26
C LYS A 426 44.38 22.72 -12.44
N GLU A 427 44.97 22.42 -13.60
CA GLU A 427 44.88 23.22 -14.81
C GLU A 427 43.43 23.26 -15.37
N LEU A 428 42.70 22.15 -15.34
CA LEU A 428 41.28 22.12 -15.73
C LEU A 428 40.42 23.01 -14.81
N MET A 429 40.66 22.95 -13.49
CA MET A 429 39.94 23.80 -12.54
C MET A 429 40.32 25.29 -12.70
N ALA A 430 41.60 25.59 -13.00
CA ALA A 430 42.06 26.95 -13.31
C ALA A 430 41.38 27.46 -14.60
N LEU A 431 41.32 26.63 -15.66
CA LEU A 431 40.61 26.98 -16.91
C LEU A 431 39.14 27.31 -16.63
N TYR A 432 38.40 26.48 -15.88
CA TYR A 432 36.99 26.70 -15.57
C TYR A 432 36.78 27.96 -14.74
N ARG A 433 37.66 28.24 -13.77
CA ARG A 433 37.63 29.50 -12.99
C ARG A 433 37.87 30.75 -13.85
N THR A 434 38.86 30.70 -14.74
CA THR A 434 39.20 31.80 -15.65
C THR A 434 38.02 32.15 -16.55
N PHE A 435 37.33 31.16 -17.08
CA PHE A 435 36.15 31.36 -17.95
C PHE A 435 34.83 31.48 -17.19
N LYS A 436 34.85 31.49 -15.82
CA LYS A 436 33.67 31.55 -14.96
C LYS A 436 32.59 30.51 -15.26
N VAL A 437 33.00 29.31 -15.70
CA VAL A 437 32.12 28.18 -16.02
C VAL A 437 32.15 27.18 -14.87
N ASN A 438 30.96 26.77 -14.41
CA ASN A 438 30.83 25.77 -13.35
C ASN A 438 30.65 24.37 -13.95
N PRO A 439 31.60 23.43 -13.77
CA PRO A 439 31.48 22.06 -14.31
C PRO A 439 30.33 21.27 -13.66
N MET A 440 29.90 21.65 -12.46
CA MET A 440 28.77 21.01 -11.75
C MET A 440 27.39 21.48 -12.28
N ALA A 441 27.34 22.53 -13.12
CA ALA A 441 26.08 23.04 -13.63
C ALA A 441 25.31 22.01 -14.48
N GLY A 442 26.02 21.09 -15.14
CA GLY A 442 25.40 20.04 -15.95
C GLY A 442 24.54 19.03 -15.18
N CYS A 443 24.88 18.73 -13.93
CA CYS A 443 24.12 17.82 -13.08
C CYS A 443 23.05 18.52 -12.23
N LEU A 444 23.07 19.87 -12.15
CA LEU A 444 22.15 20.64 -11.31
C LEU A 444 20.66 20.36 -11.60
N PRO A 445 20.19 20.26 -12.86
CA PRO A 445 18.80 19.91 -13.15
C PRO A 445 18.41 18.55 -12.57
N MET A 446 19.28 17.55 -12.66
CA MET A 446 19.02 16.21 -12.15
C MET A 446 18.91 16.21 -10.61
N VAL A 447 19.83 16.88 -9.93
CA VAL A 447 19.83 16.98 -8.45
C VAL A 447 18.57 17.72 -7.96
N LEU A 448 18.19 18.80 -8.63
CA LEU A 448 17.01 19.59 -8.28
C LEU A 448 15.70 18.82 -8.54
N GLN A 449 15.68 17.97 -9.56
CA GLN A 449 14.54 17.14 -9.96
C GLN A 449 14.33 15.92 -9.04
N LEU A 450 15.39 15.43 -8.36
CA LEU A 450 15.34 14.19 -7.60
C LEU A 450 14.29 14.17 -6.48
N PRO A 451 14.15 15.20 -5.62
CA PRO A 451 13.09 15.24 -4.61
C PRO A 451 11.69 15.19 -5.21
N VAL A 452 11.47 15.94 -6.31
CA VAL A 452 10.20 15.95 -7.03
C VAL A 452 9.91 14.59 -7.65
N PHE A 453 10.93 13.96 -8.23
CA PHE A 453 10.79 12.62 -8.80
C PHE A 453 10.39 11.58 -7.75
N ILE A 454 11.08 11.56 -6.58
CA ILE A 454 10.76 10.60 -5.51
C ILE A 454 9.35 10.87 -4.97
N ALA A 455 8.97 12.13 -4.78
CA ALA A 455 7.62 12.49 -4.35
C ALA A 455 6.56 12.04 -5.37
N LEU A 456 6.77 12.28 -6.66
CA LEU A 456 5.86 11.85 -7.72
C LEU A 456 5.85 10.33 -7.91
N TYR A 457 6.99 9.66 -7.77
CA TYR A 457 7.06 8.20 -7.78
C TYR A 457 6.12 7.61 -6.74
N ASN A 458 6.17 8.14 -5.50
CA ASN A 458 5.30 7.68 -4.44
C ASN A 458 3.82 8.07 -4.68
N VAL A 459 3.55 9.31 -5.12
CA VAL A 459 2.17 9.75 -5.41
C VAL A 459 1.57 8.95 -6.56
N LEU A 460 2.27 8.86 -7.70
CA LEU A 460 1.74 8.19 -8.90
C LEU A 460 1.69 6.66 -8.76
N GLY A 461 2.49 6.09 -7.87
CA GLY A 461 2.47 4.65 -7.58
C GLY A 461 1.49 4.23 -6.48
N TYR A 462 1.21 5.12 -5.50
CA TYR A 462 0.49 4.73 -4.28
C TYR A 462 -0.80 5.50 -4.02
N ALA A 463 -1.09 6.58 -4.78
CA ALA A 463 -2.32 7.32 -4.57
C ALA A 463 -3.54 6.55 -5.10
N LEU A 464 -4.56 6.43 -4.26
CA LEU A 464 -5.83 5.78 -4.60
C LEU A 464 -6.47 6.38 -5.86
N GLU A 465 -6.30 7.67 -6.07
CA GLU A 465 -6.87 8.44 -7.17
C GLU A 465 -6.41 7.96 -8.55
N LEU A 466 -5.24 7.32 -8.60
CA LEU A 466 -4.68 6.80 -9.85
C LEU A 466 -5.01 5.34 -10.10
N ARG A 467 -5.50 4.64 -9.07
CA ARG A 467 -5.96 3.26 -9.20
C ARG A 467 -7.15 3.19 -10.15
N HIS A 468 -6.99 2.44 -11.24
CA HIS A 468 -7.98 2.32 -12.32
C HIS A 468 -8.30 3.65 -13.05
N ALA A 469 -7.45 4.67 -12.89
CA ALA A 469 -7.57 5.91 -13.63
C ALA A 469 -6.95 5.76 -15.02
N SER A 470 -7.72 6.03 -16.07
CA SER A 470 -7.24 5.91 -17.45
C SER A 470 -6.66 7.22 -17.98
N PHE A 471 -5.72 7.08 -18.94
CA PHE A 471 -5.31 8.18 -19.82
C PHE A 471 -5.82 7.95 -21.25
N ILE A 472 -5.32 6.92 -21.92
CA ILE A 472 -5.77 6.45 -23.21
C ILE A 472 -6.09 4.96 -23.05
N PRO A 473 -7.35 4.58 -22.74
CA PRO A 473 -7.68 3.24 -22.30
C PRO A 473 -7.36 2.16 -23.35
N THR A 474 -7.44 2.52 -24.63
CA THR A 474 -7.11 1.60 -25.74
C THR A 474 -6.12 2.21 -26.69
N LEU A 475 -5.31 1.38 -27.35
CA LEU A 475 -4.44 1.83 -28.43
C LEU A 475 -5.32 2.37 -29.58
N PRO A 476 -5.04 3.59 -30.11
CA PRO A 476 -5.85 4.20 -31.16
C PRO A 476 -6.14 3.24 -32.32
N PHE A 477 -7.38 3.23 -32.76
CA PHE A 477 -7.92 2.36 -33.83
C PHE A 477 -7.97 0.87 -33.49
N THR A 478 -7.79 0.48 -32.24
CA THR A 478 -7.89 -0.90 -31.76
C THR A 478 -8.66 -0.99 -30.45
N ASP A 479 -9.00 -2.21 -30.01
CA ASP A 479 -9.58 -2.50 -28.71
C ASP A 479 -8.54 -3.07 -27.70
N LEU A 480 -7.24 -3.01 -28.08
CA LEU A 480 -6.16 -3.42 -27.19
C LEU A 480 -5.98 -2.46 -26.03
N VAL A 481 -5.90 -2.99 -24.82
CA VAL A 481 -5.63 -2.21 -23.60
C VAL A 481 -4.25 -1.54 -23.71
N TRP A 482 -4.22 -0.25 -23.40
CA TRP A 482 -2.95 0.49 -23.35
C TRP A 482 -2.77 1.21 -22.01
N LEU A 483 -3.12 2.49 -21.90
CA LEU A 483 -3.00 3.27 -20.65
C LEU A 483 -4.36 3.37 -19.95
N ALA A 484 -4.98 2.22 -19.69
CA ALA A 484 -6.28 2.11 -19.05
C ALA A 484 -6.20 2.20 -17.53
N ASP A 485 -5.02 1.94 -16.96
CA ASP A 485 -4.72 2.11 -15.53
C ASP A 485 -3.34 2.75 -15.35
N LEU A 486 -3.34 3.99 -14.88
CA LEU A 486 -2.11 4.76 -14.67
C LEU A 486 -1.30 4.30 -13.44
N SER A 487 -1.89 3.49 -12.57
CA SER A 487 -1.22 2.91 -11.40
C SER A 487 -0.44 1.63 -11.73
N THR A 488 -0.68 1.01 -12.89
CA THR A 488 -0.02 -0.22 -13.34
C THR A 488 0.98 0.04 -14.48
N LYS A 489 1.80 -0.96 -14.80
CA LYS A 489 2.73 -0.89 -15.93
C LYS A 489 1.98 -0.77 -17.26
N ASP A 490 2.62 -0.17 -18.27
CA ASP A 490 2.13 -0.17 -19.66
C ASP A 490 2.20 -1.60 -20.23
N PRO A 491 1.06 -2.27 -20.50
CA PRO A 491 1.06 -3.66 -20.99
C PRO A 491 1.69 -3.82 -22.37
N LEU A 492 1.65 -2.77 -23.20
CA LEU A 492 2.23 -2.76 -24.56
C LEU A 492 3.68 -2.28 -24.59
N LEU A 493 4.21 -1.77 -23.45
CA LEU A 493 5.55 -1.21 -23.29
C LEU A 493 5.89 -0.06 -24.26
N ILE A 494 4.89 0.53 -24.91
CA ILE A 494 5.06 1.63 -25.87
C ILE A 494 5.62 2.86 -25.17
N THR A 495 4.99 3.25 -24.04
CA THR A 495 5.36 4.47 -23.31
C THR A 495 6.80 4.44 -22.79
N PRO A 496 7.30 3.38 -22.13
CA PRO A 496 8.69 3.34 -21.68
C PRO A 496 9.70 3.28 -22.82
N ILE A 497 9.36 2.65 -23.96
CA ILE A 497 10.25 2.63 -25.14
C ILE A 497 10.36 4.04 -25.75
N VAL A 498 9.23 4.74 -25.93
CA VAL A 498 9.22 6.13 -26.43
C VAL A 498 9.94 7.05 -25.45
N MET A 499 9.75 6.86 -24.15
CA MET A 499 10.48 7.60 -23.10
C MET A 499 11.99 7.39 -23.24
N GLY A 500 12.45 6.15 -23.40
CA GLY A 500 13.86 5.82 -23.62
C GLY A 500 14.45 6.49 -24.86
N ALA A 501 13.69 6.51 -25.96
CA ALA A 501 14.08 7.21 -27.17
C ALA A 501 14.24 8.73 -26.94
N THR A 502 13.31 9.36 -26.21
CA THR A 502 13.42 10.79 -25.86
C THR A 502 14.60 11.06 -24.92
N MET A 503 14.89 10.18 -23.96
CA MET A 503 16.09 10.28 -23.12
C MET A 503 17.37 10.22 -23.95
N PHE A 504 17.43 9.31 -24.92
CA PHE A 504 18.58 9.19 -25.81
C PHE A 504 18.79 10.46 -26.67
N ILE A 505 17.69 11.04 -27.20
CA ILE A 505 17.75 12.31 -27.93
C ILE A 505 18.25 13.43 -27.00
N GLN A 506 17.72 13.55 -25.80
CA GLN A 506 18.14 14.55 -24.81
C GLN A 506 19.62 14.36 -24.44
N GLN A 507 20.09 13.14 -24.27
CA GLN A 507 21.48 12.83 -23.96
C GLN A 507 22.42 13.27 -25.09
N LYS A 508 22.04 13.07 -26.35
CA LYS A 508 22.81 13.56 -27.52
C LYS A 508 22.88 15.09 -27.61
N MET A 509 21.82 15.78 -27.14
CA MET A 509 21.81 17.25 -27.11
C MET A 509 22.62 17.82 -25.94
N THR A 510 22.94 17.00 -24.93
CA THR A 510 23.67 17.43 -23.74
C THR A 510 25.17 17.29 -24.00
N PRO A 511 25.94 18.39 -23.95
CA PRO A 511 27.38 18.35 -24.20
C PRO A 511 28.09 17.49 -23.13
N SER A 512 28.90 16.55 -23.55
CA SER A 512 29.77 15.80 -22.64
C SER A 512 30.97 16.66 -22.25
N ALA A 513 31.02 17.13 -21.00
CA ALA A 513 32.16 17.88 -20.47
C ALA A 513 33.29 16.98 -19.91
N GLY A 514 33.09 15.66 -19.99
CA GLY A 514 33.90 14.67 -19.32
C GLY A 514 34.92 13.92 -20.21
N ASP A 515 35.51 12.90 -19.61
CA ASP A 515 36.33 11.90 -20.29
C ASP A 515 35.50 11.16 -21.35
N PRO A 516 36.07 10.77 -22.51
CA PRO A 516 35.40 9.96 -23.53
C PRO A 516 34.76 8.67 -22.96
N THR A 517 35.38 8.07 -21.95
CA THR A 517 34.84 6.90 -21.24
C THR A 517 33.58 7.24 -20.47
N GLN A 518 33.57 8.38 -19.79
CA GLN A 518 32.38 8.89 -19.08
C GLN A 518 31.26 9.22 -20.08
N ALA A 519 31.58 9.82 -21.21
CA ALA A 519 30.60 10.13 -22.27
C ALA A 519 29.93 8.86 -22.80
N LYS A 520 30.72 7.79 -23.07
CA LYS A 520 30.18 6.48 -23.47
C LYS A 520 29.29 5.86 -22.41
N MET A 521 29.72 5.88 -21.12
CA MET A 521 28.93 5.36 -20.01
C MET A 521 27.58 6.10 -19.89
N MET A 522 27.58 7.44 -20.01
CA MET A 522 26.35 8.25 -19.98
C MET A 522 25.42 7.93 -21.17
N MET A 523 25.94 7.48 -22.31
CA MET A 523 25.13 7.12 -23.47
C MET A 523 24.38 5.78 -23.29
N PHE A 524 24.87 4.90 -22.40
CA PHE A 524 24.16 3.67 -22.02
C PHE A 524 23.06 3.89 -20.97
N LEU A 525 23.10 5.01 -20.25
CA LEU A 525 22.17 5.29 -19.17
C LEU A 525 20.69 5.28 -19.61
N PRO A 526 20.29 5.88 -20.75
CA PRO A 526 18.92 5.79 -21.25
C PRO A 526 18.43 4.35 -21.45
N LEU A 527 19.30 3.45 -21.89
CA LEU A 527 18.96 2.04 -22.07
C LEU A 527 18.65 1.37 -20.73
N VAL A 528 19.53 1.59 -19.72
CA VAL A 528 19.33 1.06 -18.36
C VAL A 528 18.02 1.59 -17.76
N PHE A 529 17.76 2.89 -17.89
CA PHE A 529 16.51 3.50 -17.41
C PHE A 529 15.30 2.93 -18.15
N THR A 530 15.36 2.74 -19.45
CA THR A 530 14.26 2.14 -20.21
C THR A 530 13.88 0.77 -19.64
N PHE A 531 14.88 -0.12 -19.44
CA PHE A 531 14.62 -1.44 -18.84
C PHE A 531 14.04 -1.35 -17.42
N MET A 532 14.50 -0.41 -16.61
CA MET A 532 13.99 -0.20 -15.27
C MET A 532 12.51 0.24 -15.30
N PHE A 533 12.17 1.17 -16.19
CA PHE A 533 10.82 1.74 -16.31
C PHE A 533 9.79 0.83 -16.98
N LEU A 534 10.19 -0.32 -17.56
CA LEU A 534 9.24 -1.31 -18.11
C LEU A 534 8.24 -1.83 -17.08
N ASN A 535 8.62 -1.83 -15.81
CA ASN A 535 7.80 -2.36 -14.71
C ASN A 535 7.21 -1.26 -13.81
N PHE A 536 7.39 0.02 -14.14
CA PHE A 536 6.86 1.11 -13.35
C PHE A 536 5.43 1.48 -13.76
N ALA A 537 4.70 2.09 -12.83
CA ALA A 537 3.38 2.64 -13.08
C ALA A 537 3.38 3.56 -14.30
N SER A 538 2.47 3.33 -15.25
CA SER A 538 2.43 4.04 -16.53
C SER A 538 2.25 5.56 -16.36
N GLY A 539 1.55 6.01 -15.31
CA GLY A 539 1.45 7.43 -14.96
C GLY A 539 2.80 8.08 -14.69
N LEU A 540 3.74 7.37 -14.02
CA LEU A 540 5.10 7.85 -13.80
C LEU A 540 5.90 7.90 -15.11
N VAL A 541 5.72 6.92 -15.98
CA VAL A 541 6.38 6.88 -17.29
C VAL A 541 5.88 8.03 -18.18
N VAL A 542 4.57 8.31 -18.17
CA VAL A 542 3.98 9.47 -18.85
C VAL A 542 4.58 10.78 -18.32
N TYR A 543 4.64 10.95 -16.99
CA TYR A 543 5.32 12.11 -16.40
C TYR A 543 6.75 12.26 -16.92
N TRP A 544 7.56 11.19 -16.90
CA TRP A 544 8.94 11.23 -17.33
C TRP A 544 9.07 11.53 -18.83
N LEU A 545 8.24 10.92 -19.65
CA LEU A 545 8.19 11.18 -21.10
C LEU A 545 7.92 12.66 -21.40
N VAL A 546 6.86 13.23 -20.80
CA VAL A 546 6.50 14.64 -20.97
C VAL A 546 7.62 15.55 -20.46
N ASN A 547 8.20 15.22 -19.31
CA ASN A 547 9.33 15.94 -18.75
C ASN A 547 10.56 15.95 -19.67
N ASN A 548 10.86 14.84 -20.35
CA ASN A 548 11.94 14.75 -21.35
C ASN A 548 11.63 15.61 -22.57
N VAL A 549 10.42 15.53 -23.11
CA VAL A 549 10.00 16.34 -24.28
C VAL A 549 10.13 17.83 -23.97
N LEU A 550 9.61 18.27 -22.80
CA LEU A 550 9.73 19.67 -22.38
C LEU A 550 11.20 20.09 -22.16
N SER A 551 12.04 19.16 -21.66
CA SER A 551 13.50 19.42 -21.53
C SER A 551 14.16 19.63 -22.88
N ILE A 552 13.86 18.79 -23.86
CA ILE A 552 14.39 18.90 -25.23
C ILE A 552 13.98 20.24 -25.85
N VAL A 553 12.70 20.61 -25.71
CA VAL A 553 12.20 21.90 -26.22
C VAL A 553 12.90 23.07 -25.55
N GLN A 554 12.99 23.07 -24.20
CA GLN A 554 13.67 24.13 -23.44
C GLN A 554 15.15 24.23 -23.79
N GLN A 555 15.86 23.10 -23.87
CA GLN A 555 17.28 23.06 -24.24
C GLN A 555 17.51 23.55 -25.66
N HIS A 556 16.67 23.13 -26.62
CA HIS A 556 16.73 23.61 -27.99
C HIS A 556 16.54 25.13 -28.08
N TYR A 557 15.50 25.65 -27.39
CA TYR A 557 15.22 27.10 -27.33
C TYR A 557 16.38 27.87 -26.71
N THR A 558 16.91 27.42 -25.57
CA THR A 558 18.06 28.04 -24.91
C THR A 558 19.28 28.06 -25.82
N ASN A 559 19.56 26.94 -26.50
CA ASN A 559 20.71 26.82 -27.39
C ASN A 559 20.60 27.70 -28.64
N LYS A 560 19.39 27.97 -29.12
CA LYS A 560 19.17 28.72 -30.37
C LYS A 560 19.04 30.23 -30.18
N TYR A 561 18.33 30.64 -29.10
CA TYR A 561 17.88 32.04 -28.97
C TYR A 561 18.45 32.81 -27.79
N LEU A 562 18.95 32.14 -26.75
CA LEU A 562 19.36 32.81 -25.50
C LEU A 562 20.88 32.70 -25.22
N THR A 563 21.63 32.25 -26.15
CA THR A 563 23.11 32.18 -26.16
C THR A 563 23.62 32.60 -27.53
#